data_47693b3ba7db2cf21ee5d3bdc5004250
#
_entry.id   47693b3ba7db2cf21ee5d3bdc5004250
#
_cell.length_a   1.000
_cell.length_b   1.000
_cell.length_c   1.000
_cell.angle_alpha   90.00
_cell.angle_beta   90.00
_cell.angle_gamma   90.00
#
_symmetry.space_group_name_H-M   'P 1'
#
loop_
_entity.id
_entity.type
_entity.pdbx_description
1 polymer ?
#
loop_
_entity_poly.entity_id
_entity_poly.type
_entity_poly.pdbx_seq_one_letter_code
_entity_poly.pdbx_strand_id
1 'polypeptide(L)'
;LRAYLQVAKSDVRVIVLMGGREFWSNGIHLNHIEAALSPAEESWRNINAMNDLVQAIITTTDRITIAALQGNAGAGGVFLSLAADYIYARESVILNPHYKNMGNLYGSEYWTYLLPRRVGQQQVSSFMHRRLPIGALEARQMKLIDDCFAENLVNFKKKIAHSAETMAQSLAFKQLIEQKRFQRQEDEQQKSLQSYRDEELQRMKLNFYGFDPSYHVARYNFVHKVPHGWTPRYLARHRCLKGQASREDDSS
;
A
#
# COMPACT_ATOMS: atom_id res chain seq x y z
N LEU A 1 10.00 -0.23 -12.00
CA LEU A 1 10.49 1.13 -12.25
C LEU A 1 10.82 1.36 -13.73
N ARG A 2 11.70 0.56 -14.37
CA ARG A 2 12.12 0.79 -15.79
C ARG A 2 10.94 0.91 -16.75
N ALA A 3 9.98 0.00 -16.70
CA ALA A 3 8.78 0.04 -17.56
C ALA A 3 7.95 1.32 -17.28
N TYR A 4 7.77 1.69 -16.01
CA TYR A 4 7.07 2.93 -15.64
C TYR A 4 7.76 4.17 -16.25
N LEU A 5 9.06 4.30 -16.05
CA LEU A 5 9.83 5.42 -16.57
C LEU A 5 9.83 5.49 -18.11
N GLN A 6 9.78 4.34 -18.79
CA GLN A 6 9.66 4.29 -20.24
C GLN A 6 8.31 4.84 -20.70
N VAL A 7 7.21 4.42 -20.09
CA VAL A 7 5.87 4.93 -20.38
C VAL A 7 5.77 6.42 -20.02
N ALA A 8 6.37 6.83 -18.90
CA ALA A 8 6.39 8.23 -18.47
C ALA A 8 7.14 9.16 -19.44
N LYS A 9 7.97 8.65 -20.34
CA LYS A 9 8.63 9.42 -21.42
C LYS A 9 7.80 9.55 -22.69
N SER A 10 6.72 8.77 -22.84
CA SER A 10 5.85 8.83 -24.01
C SER A 10 4.85 9.98 -23.93
N ASP A 11 4.29 10.37 -25.06
CA ASP A 11 3.27 11.43 -25.13
C ASP A 11 1.88 10.87 -24.77
N VAL A 12 1.70 10.59 -23.45
CA VAL A 12 0.42 10.12 -22.91
C VAL A 12 -0.04 11.03 -21.77
N ARG A 13 -1.33 11.27 -21.70
CA ARG A 13 -1.94 12.11 -20.66
C ARG A 13 -2.27 11.33 -19.38
N VAL A 14 -2.55 10.04 -19.52
CA VAL A 14 -2.95 9.17 -18.41
C VAL A 14 -2.13 7.89 -18.45
N ILE A 15 -1.57 7.50 -17.32
CA ILE A 15 -0.88 6.22 -17.11
C ILE A 15 -1.73 5.34 -16.22
N VAL A 16 -2.03 4.12 -16.67
CA VAL A 16 -2.76 3.13 -15.87
C VAL A 16 -1.81 2.01 -15.43
N LEU A 17 -1.68 1.85 -14.10
CA LEU A 17 -0.98 0.72 -13.50
C LEU A 17 -2.03 -0.35 -13.13
N MET A 18 -1.93 -1.53 -13.74
CA MET A 18 -2.99 -2.54 -13.60
C MET A 18 -2.61 -3.78 -12.79
N GLY A 19 -1.35 -4.09 -12.63
CA GLY A 19 -0.90 -5.29 -11.92
C GLY A 19 -1.29 -6.61 -12.61
N GLY A 20 -1.13 -7.73 -11.89
CA GLY A 20 -1.50 -9.08 -12.35
C GLY A 20 -2.98 -9.42 -12.12
N ARG A 21 -3.41 -10.59 -12.63
CA ARG A 21 -4.79 -11.08 -12.43
C ARG A 21 -5.03 -11.53 -10.99
N GLU A 22 -4.06 -12.25 -10.42
CA GLU A 22 -4.17 -12.86 -9.09
C GLU A 22 -3.93 -11.85 -7.97
N PHE A 23 -2.97 -10.98 -8.17
CA PHE A 23 -2.66 -9.91 -7.22
C PHE A 23 -2.12 -8.68 -7.93
N TRP A 24 -2.36 -7.53 -7.32
CA TRP A 24 -1.79 -6.25 -7.71
C TRP A 24 -0.30 -6.19 -7.34
N SER A 25 -0.03 -6.23 -6.04
CA SER A 25 1.31 -6.29 -5.46
C SER A 25 1.19 -6.69 -3.99
N ASN A 26 2.17 -7.44 -3.49
CA ASN A 26 2.30 -7.80 -2.08
C ASN A 26 3.53 -7.14 -1.42
N GLY A 27 4.06 -6.08 -2.01
CA GLY A 27 5.27 -5.40 -1.53
C GLY A 27 6.55 -6.11 -1.93
N ILE A 28 7.53 -6.16 -1.02
CA ILE A 28 8.84 -6.79 -1.26
C ILE A 28 8.73 -8.30 -1.51
N HIS A 29 9.65 -8.84 -2.31
CA HIS A 29 9.58 -10.22 -2.77
C HIS A 29 10.20 -11.21 -1.78
N LEU A 30 9.41 -11.68 -0.79
CA LEU A 30 9.92 -12.49 0.34
C LEU A 30 10.63 -13.78 -0.08
N ASN A 31 10.17 -14.48 -1.12
CA ASN A 31 10.84 -15.70 -1.59
C ASN A 31 12.25 -15.39 -2.15
N HIS A 32 12.40 -14.27 -2.85
CA HIS A 32 13.68 -13.84 -3.39
C HIS A 32 14.63 -13.42 -2.26
N ILE A 33 14.11 -12.71 -1.28
CA ILE A 33 14.85 -12.30 -0.09
C ILE A 33 15.33 -13.53 0.70
N GLU A 34 14.45 -14.52 0.90
CA GLU A 34 14.80 -15.74 1.64
C GLU A 34 15.89 -16.55 0.96
N ALA A 35 15.88 -16.60 -0.38
CA ALA A 35 16.88 -17.32 -1.17
C ALA A 35 18.25 -16.60 -1.28
N ALA A 36 18.35 -15.37 -0.81
CA ALA A 36 19.57 -14.59 -0.90
C ALA A 36 20.61 -15.00 0.14
N LEU A 37 21.90 -14.83 -0.17
CA LEU A 37 23.01 -15.07 0.77
C LEU A 37 22.92 -14.20 2.02
N SER A 38 22.44 -12.96 1.87
CA SER A 38 22.16 -12.05 2.96
C SER A 38 20.72 -11.53 2.85
N PRO A 39 19.76 -12.16 3.54
CA PRO A 39 18.38 -11.72 3.50
C PRO A 39 18.15 -10.28 3.99
N ALA A 40 18.98 -9.81 4.92
CA ALA A 40 18.88 -8.41 5.39
C ALA A 40 19.25 -7.43 4.26
N GLU A 41 20.38 -7.66 3.58
CA GLU A 41 20.80 -6.84 2.44
C GLU A 41 19.83 -6.90 1.28
N GLU A 42 19.27 -8.07 1.00
CA GLU A 42 18.28 -8.21 -0.05
C GLU A 42 16.96 -7.52 0.30
N SER A 43 16.54 -7.57 1.57
CA SER A 43 15.40 -6.79 2.06
C SER A 43 15.62 -5.29 1.87
N TRP A 44 16.82 -4.82 2.18
CA TRP A 44 17.20 -3.42 2.01
C TRP A 44 17.17 -2.98 0.54
N ARG A 45 17.68 -3.80 -0.36
CA ARG A 45 17.62 -3.55 -1.81
C ARG A 45 16.20 -3.52 -2.32
N ASN A 46 15.38 -4.49 -1.90
CA ASN A 46 13.96 -4.57 -2.30
C ASN A 46 13.17 -3.35 -1.86
N ILE A 47 13.29 -2.93 -0.58
CA ILE A 47 12.52 -1.80 -0.07
C ILE A 47 12.93 -0.48 -0.75
N ASN A 48 14.22 -0.29 -1.02
CA ASN A 48 14.68 0.88 -1.76
C ASN A 48 14.15 0.89 -3.20
N ALA A 49 14.15 -0.25 -3.89
CA ALA A 49 13.58 -0.36 -5.23
C ALA A 49 12.06 -0.08 -5.27
N MET A 50 11.33 -0.50 -4.23
CA MET A 50 9.91 -0.14 -4.07
C MET A 50 9.74 1.35 -3.85
N ASN A 51 10.53 1.96 -2.97
CA ASN A 51 10.50 3.40 -2.72
C ASN A 51 10.80 4.21 -3.99
N ASP A 52 11.77 3.78 -4.79
CA ASP A 52 12.09 4.44 -6.06
C ASP A 52 10.92 4.42 -7.04
N LEU A 53 10.17 3.31 -7.10
CA LEU A 53 8.97 3.22 -7.94
C LEU A 53 7.85 4.12 -7.41
N VAL A 54 7.58 4.07 -6.11
CA VAL A 54 6.55 4.91 -5.46
C VAL A 54 6.87 6.38 -5.65
N GLN A 55 8.12 6.78 -5.42
CA GLN A 55 8.59 8.15 -5.63
C GLN A 55 8.38 8.60 -7.09
N ALA A 56 8.73 7.75 -8.05
CA ALA A 56 8.55 8.08 -9.47
C ALA A 56 7.07 8.33 -9.81
N ILE A 57 6.13 7.58 -9.20
CA ILE A 57 4.70 7.80 -9.39
C ILE A 57 4.26 9.11 -8.73
N ILE A 58 4.63 9.36 -7.47
CA ILE A 58 4.28 10.59 -6.73
C ILE A 58 4.80 11.85 -7.46
N THR A 59 6.01 11.78 -8.02
CA THR A 59 6.65 12.91 -8.71
C THR A 59 6.23 13.08 -10.16
N THR A 60 5.41 12.19 -10.70
CA THR A 60 4.80 12.34 -12.02
C THR A 60 3.68 13.39 -11.95
N THR A 61 4.01 14.65 -12.18
CA THR A 61 3.09 15.81 -12.00
C THR A 61 2.58 16.41 -13.31
N ASP A 62 2.95 15.84 -14.45
CA ASP A 62 2.58 16.33 -15.79
C ASP A 62 1.45 15.52 -16.45
N ARG A 63 0.99 14.48 -15.79
CA ARG A 63 -0.06 13.55 -16.25
C ARG A 63 -0.82 12.93 -15.09
N ILE A 64 -1.95 12.32 -15.38
CA ILE A 64 -2.75 11.59 -14.39
C ILE A 64 -2.26 10.14 -14.31
N THR A 65 -2.20 9.61 -13.09
CA THR A 65 -1.88 8.21 -12.81
C THR A 65 -3.07 7.50 -12.18
N ILE A 66 -3.38 6.29 -12.65
CA ILE A 66 -4.48 5.46 -12.15
C ILE A 66 -3.90 4.13 -11.68
N ALA A 67 -4.16 3.74 -10.45
CA ALA A 67 -3.97 2.38 -9.96
C ALA A 67 -5.28 1.60 -10.15
N ALA A 68 -5.26 0.58 -11.00
CA ALA A 68 -6.41 -0.25 -11.30
C ALA A 68 -6.21 -1.67 -10.74
N LEU A 69 -6.73 -1.91 -9.54
CA LEU A 69 -6.56 -3.14 -8.79
C LEU A 69 -7.53 -4.22 -9.29
N GLN A 70 -7.05 -5.07 -10.19
CA GLN A 70 -7.82 -6.22 -10.67
C GLN A 70 -7.63 -7.47 -9.79
N GLY A 71 -6.59 -7.49 -8.95
CA GLY A 71 -6.28 -8.54 -7.98
C GLY A 71 -5.91 -7.94 -6.62
N ASN A 72 -5.76 -8.80 -5.61
CA ASN A 72 -5.51 -8.42 -4.23
C ASN A 72 -4.21 -7.62 -4.05
N ALA A 73 -4.17 -6.79 -3.01
CA ALA A 73 -2.99 -6.01 -2.64
C ALA A 73 -2.63 -6.26 -1.17
N GLY A 74 -1.33 -6.46 -0.89
CA GLY A 74 -0.84 -6.69 0.46
C GLY A 74 0.34 -5.79 0.82
N ALA A 75 0.45 -5.44 2.09
CA ALA A 75 1.57 -4.68 2.66
C ALA A 75 1.94 -3.46 1.80
N GLY A 76 3.21 -3.31 1.42
CA GLY A 76 3.70 -2.24 0.55
C GLY A 76 3.00 -2.14 -0.80
N GLY A 77 2.35 -3.23 -1.27
CA GLY A 77 1.54 -3.21 -2.49
C GLY A 77 0.31 -2.31 -2.37
N VAL A 78 -0.31 -2.21 -1.19
CA VAL A 78 -1.40 -1.27 -0.98
C VAL A 78 -0.86 0.16 -1.07
N PHE A 79 0.24 0.46 -0.38
CA PHE A 79 0.82 1.81 -0.39
C PHE A 79 1.35 2.22 -1.77
N LEU A 80 1.87 1.27 -2.56
CA LEU A 80 2.19 1.49 -3.97
C LEU A 80 0.96 2.01 -4.74
N SER A 81 -0.24 1.47 -4.49
CA SER A 81 -1.45 1.95 -5.16
C SER A 81 -1.83 3.37 -4.74
N LEU A 82 -1.55 3.74 -3.46
CA LEU A 82 -1.84 5.09 -2.95
C LEU A 82 -0.99 6.19 -3.59
N ALA A 83 0.11 5.83 -4.26
CA ALA A 83 0.95 6.78 -4.99
C ALA A 83 0.29 7.34 -6.26
N ALA A 84 -0.73 6.66 -6.79
CA ALA A 84 -1.49 7.12 -7.95
C ALA A 84 -2.52 8.19 -7.56
N ASP A 85 -2.90 9.02 -8.54
CA ASP A 85 -3.92 10.06 -8.34
C ASP A 85 -5.30 9.45 -8.08
N TYR A 86 -5.64 8.40 -8.83
CA TYR A 86 -6.90 7.66 -8.70
C TYR A 86 -6.65 6.18 -8.48
N ILE A 87 -7.46 5.59 -7.62
CA ILE A 87 -7.37 4.18 -7.26
C ILE A 87 -8.73 3.52 -7.46
N TYR A 88 -8.79 2.62 -8.41
CA TYR A 88 -10.00 1.85 -8.70
C TYR A 88 -9.74 0.37 -8.45
N ALA A 89 -10.73 -0.31 -7.86
CA ALA A 89 -10.64 -1.74 -7.59
C ALA A 89 -11.83 -2.52 -8.13
N ARG A 90 -11.67 -3.83 -8.36
CA ARG A 90 -12.83 -4.72 -8.45
C ARG A 90 -13.40 -4.93 -7.04
N GLU A 91 -14.71 -5.08 -6.91
CA GLU A 91 -15.34 -5.32 -5.60
C GLU A 91 -14.83 -6.57 -4.88
N SER A 92 -14.40 -7.58 -5.64
CA SER A 92 -13.82 -8.82 -5.09
C SER A 92 -12.39 -8.68 -4.57
N VAL A 93 -11.76 -7.50 -4.71
CA VAL A 93 -10.39 -7.27 -4.28
C VAL A 93 -10.33 -7.10 -2.76
N ILE A 94 -9.35 -7.75 -2.17
CA ILE A 94 -8.99 -7.63 -0.77
C ILE A 94 -7.70 -6.81 -0.65
N LEU A 95 -7.72 -5.81 0.21
CA LEU A 95 -6.56 -5.01 0.58
C LEU A 95 -6.11 -5.38 1.98
N ASN A 96 -4.82 -5.63 2.16
CA ASN A 96 -4.24 -5.95 3.46
C ASN A 96 -3.06 -5.01 3.77
N PRO A 97 -3.32 -3.76 4.19
CA PRO A 97 -2.31 -2.71 4.34
C PRO A 97 -1.50 -2.85 5.64
N HIS A 98 -1.12 -4.07 6.02
CA HIS A 98 -0.50 -4.31 7.30
C HIS A 98 0.87 -4.95 7.16
N TYR A 99 1.86 -4.32 7.79
CA TYR A 99 3.22 -4.85 7.94
C TYR A 99 3.40 -5.67 9.23
N LYS A 100 2.51 -5.51 10.22
CA LYS A 100 2.70 -6.04 11.58
C LYS A 100 2.75 -7.56 11.66
N ASN A 101 2.06 -8.26 10.76
CA ASN A 101 2.11 -9.74 10.72
C ASN A 101 3.47 -10.27 10.21
N MET A 102 4.31 -9.38 9.66
CA MET A 102 5.67 -9.70 9.23
C MET A 102 6.69 -9.23 10.26
N GLY A 103 6.53 -9.66 11.54
CA GLY A 103 7.45 -9.34 12.60
C GLY A 103 7.46 -7.87 13.00
N ASN A 104 6.30 -7.23 13.04
CA ASN A 104 6.12 -5.82 13.37
C ASN A 104 6.92 -4.85 12.48
N LEU A 105 7.14 -5.19 11.21
CA LEU A 105 7.73 -4.25 10.26
C LEU A 105 7.06 -2.88 10.34
N TYR A 106 7.88 -1.84 10.32
CA TYR A 106 7.38 -0.47 10.29
C TYR A 106 6.69 -0.14 8.96
N GLY A 107 7.24 -0.64 7.87
CA GLY A 107 6.82 -0.33 6.52
C GLY A 107 7.57 0.86 5.93
N SER A 108 7.43 1.00 4.64
CA SER A 108 7.98 2.10 3.87
C SER A 108 7.01 2.45 2.74
N GLU A 109 7.50 2.67 1.52
CA GLU A 109 6.67 3.03 0.36
C GLU A 109 5.91 4.35 0.57
N TYR A 110 6.53 5.27 1.33
CA TYR A 110 5.97 6.60 1.65
C TYR A 110 4.59 6.53 2.34
N TRP A 111 4.30 5.45 3.09
CA TRP A 111 2.99 5.32 3.74
C TRP A 111 2.69 6.46 4.72
N THR A 112 3.72 7.00 5.38
CA THR A 112 3.59 8.13 6.31
C THR A 112 3.20 9.45 5.62
N TYR A 113 3.44 9.55 4.32
CA TYR A 113 2.98 10.63 3.47
C TYR A 113 1.62 10.32 2.81
N LEU A 114 1.47 9.11 2.24
CA LEU A 114 0.33 8.76 1.39
C LEU A 114 -0.95 8.46 2.19
N LEU A 115 -0.83 7.71 3.29
CA LEU A 115 -2.00 7.26 4.05
C LEU A 115 -2.78 8.42 4.70
N PRO A 116 -2.13 9.39 5.38
CA PRO A 116 -2.85 10.53 5.97
C PRO A 116 -3.64 11.35 4.95
N ARG A 117 -3.15 11.43 3.72
CA ARG A 117 -3.81 12.16 2.63
C ARG A 117 -5.09 11.48 2.16
N ARG A 118 -5.21 10.17 2.33
CA ARG A 118 -6.39 9.39 1.96
C ARG A 118 -7.41 9.31 3.10
N VAL A 119 -7.00 8.83 4.25
CA VAL A 119 -7.92 8.54 5.35
C VAL A 119 -8.01 9.66 6.41
N GLY A 120 -7.18 10.69 6.30
CA GLY A 120 -7.04 11.75 7.31
C GLY A 120 -6.10 11.35 8.47
N GLN A 121 -5.36 12.33 8.98
CA GLN A 121 -4.32 12.11 10.02
C GLN A 121 -4.84 11.41 11.26
N GLN A 122 -6.06 11.73 11.69
CA GLN A 122 -6.66 11.16 12.90
C GLN A 122 -6.91 9.65 12.79
N GLN A 123 -7.15 9.13 11.59
CA GLN A 123 -7.46 7.72 11.37
C GLN A 123 -6.21 6.84 11.14
N VAL A 124 -5.04 7.44 10.89
CA VAL A 124 -3.81 6.71 10.56
C VAL A 124 -3.45 5.68 11.61
N SER A 125 -3.43 6.07 12.90
CA SER A 125 -3.07 5.17 13.99
C SER A 125 -4.02 3.97 14.08
N SER A 126 -5.32 4.22 14.09
CA SER A 126 -6.35 3.18 14.10
C SER A 126 -6.22 2.26 12.89
N PHE A 127 -6.03 2.82 11.69
CA PHE A 127 -5.85 2.09 10.45
C PHE A 127 -4.63 1.15 10.52
N MET A 128 -3.47 1.65 10.95
CA MET A 128 -2.23 0.87 11.02
C MET A 128 -2.22 -0.17 12.15
N HIS A 129 -3.06 -0.01 13.18
CA HIS A 129 -3.25 -1.02 14.23
C HIS A 129 -4.24 -2.12 13.85
N ARG A 130 -5.09 -1.87 12.90
CA ARG A 130 -6.03 -2.86 12.38
C ARG A 130 -5.27 -3.96 11.63
N ARG A 131 -5.41 -5.21 12.08
CA ARG A 131 -4.69 -6.36 11.50
C ARG A 131 -5.54 -7.19 10.53
N LEU A 132 -6.77 -6.77 10.27
CA LEU A 132 -7.68 -7.50 9.39
C LEU A 132 -7.63 -6.93 7.97
N PRO A 133 -7.73 -7.79 6.96
CA PRO A 133 -7.90 -7.37 5.57
C PRO A 133 -9.18 -6.52 5.41
N ILE A 134 -9.19 -5.67 4.40
CA ILE A 134 -10.26 -4.74 4.08
C ILE A 134 -10.80 -5.10 2.69
N GLY A 135 -12.11 -5.27 2.55
CA GLY A 135 -12.74 -5.42 1.23
C GLY A 135 -12.78 -4.09 0.47
N ALA A 136 -12.89 -4.15 -0.87
CA ALA A 136 -12.89 -2.95 -1.71
C ALA A 136 -14.02 -1.97 -1.38
N LEU A 137 -15.22 -2.45 -1.05
CA LEU A 137 -16.34 -1.60 -0.62
C LEU A 137 -16.02 -0.82 0.67
N GLU A 138 -15.45 -1.50 1.65
CA GLU A 138 -15.03 -0.87 2.91
C GLU A 138 -13.88 0.11 2.68
N ALA A 139 -12.90 -0.25 1.84
CA ALA A 139 -11.79 0.63 1.47
C ALA A 139 -12.27 1.93 0.81
N ARG A 140 -13.31 1.86 -0.03
CA ARG A 140 -13.97 3.03 -0.61
C ARG A 140 -14.66 3.87 0.47
N GLN A 141 -15.40 3.26 1.40
CA GLN A 141 -16.06 3.97 2.50
C GLN A 141 -15.06 4.70 3.40
N MET A 142 -13.89 4.09 3.62
CA MET A 142 -12.77 4.69 4.36
C MET A 142 -11.97 5.73 3.55
N LYS A 143 -12.34 5.98 2.29
CA LYS A 143 -11.61 6.85 1.34
C LYS A 143 -10.17 6.37 1.03
N LEU A 144 -9.87 5.12 1.29
CA LEU A 144 -8.58 4.54 0.93
C LEU A 144 -8.44 4.40 -0.59
N ILE A 145 -9.54 4.07 -1.27
CA ILE A 145 -9.65 4.03 -2.74
C ILE A 145 -10.78 4.95 -3.21
N ASP A 146 -10.73 5.35 -4.48
CA ASP A 146 -11.70 6.30 -5.02
C ASP A 146 -13.02 5.62 -5.40
N ASP A 147 -12.95 4.43 -6.03
CA ASP A 147 -14.16 3.67 -6.36
C ASP A 147 -13.87 2.17 -6.53
N CYS A 148 -14.93 1.36 -6.53
CA CYS A 148 -14.86 -0.06 -6.85
C CYS A 148 -16.05 -0.49 -7.71
N PHE A 149 -15.84 -1.54 -8.51
CA PHE A 149 -16.79 -1.95 -9.53
C PHE A 149 -17.09 -3.44 -9.44
N ALA A 150 -18.40 -3.79 -9.44
CA ALA A 150 -18.92 -5.16 -9.47
C ALA A 150 -18.81 -5.77 -10.88
N GLU A 151 -17.59 -5.82 -11.42
CA GLU A 151 -17.33 -6.21 -12.79
C GLU A 151 -16.50 -7.48 -12.89
N ASN A 152 -16.76 -8.29 -13.92
CA ASN A 152 -15.80 -9.31 -14.30
C ASN A 152 -14.51 -8.66 -14.82
N LEU A 153 -13.46 -9.44 -14.95
CA LEU A 153 -12.13 -8.94 -15.29
C LEU A 153 -12.09 -8.20 -16.65
N VAL A 154 -12.86 -8.67 -17.63
CA VAL A 154 -12.88 -8.08 -18.99
C VAL A 154 -13.57 -6.71 -18.93
N ASN A 155 -14.73 -6.64 -18.28
CA ASN A 155 -15.50 -5.41 -18.16
C ASN A 155 -14.79 -4.39 -17.28
N PHE A 156 -14.13 -4.83 -16.20
CA PHE A 156 -13.29 -3.95 -15.38
C PHE A 156 -12.22 -3.25 -16.23
N LYS A 157 -11.48 -4.01 -17.07
CA LYS A 157 -10.47 -3.43 -17.97
C LYS A 157 -11.07 -2.41 -18.94
N LYS A 158 -12.22 -2.73 -19.53
CA LYS A 158 -12.93 -1.80 -20.44
C LYS A 158 -13.34 -0.52 -19.72
N LYS A 159 -13.86 -0.65 -18.49
CA LYS A 159 -14.29 0.49 -17.68
C LYS A 159 -13.10 1.38 -17.28
N ILE A 160 -11.97 0.78 -16.90
CA ILE A 160 -10.74 1.53 -16.60
C ILE A 160 -10.21 2.24 -17.85
N ALA A 161 -10.17 1.57 -19.01
CA ALA A 161 -9.76 2.19 -20.27
C ALA A 161 -10.65 3.40 -20.62
N HIS A 162 -11.97 3.22 -20.55
CA HIS A 162 -12.94 4.30 -20.79
C HIS A 162 -12.74 5.48 -19.79
N SER A 163 -12.53 5.19 -18.50
CA SER A 163 -12.26 6.23 -17.51
C SER A 163 -10.98 7.00 -17.82
N ALA A 164 -9.91 6.30 -18.22
CA ALA A 164 -8.65 6.92 -18.59
C ALA A 164 -8.78 7.80 -19.85
N GLU A 165 -9.50 7.33 -20.87
CA GLU A 165 -9.80 8.09 -22.09
C GLU A 165 -10.63 9.35 -21.78
N THR A 166 -11.68 9.21 -20.97
CA THR A 166 -12.53 10.33 -20.55
C THR A 166 -11.71 11.39 -19.82
N MET A 167 -10.83 10.98 -18.88
CA MET A 167 -9.93 11.90 -18.19
C MET A 167 -8.96 12.59 -19.14
N ALA A 168 -8.37 11.84 -20.08
CA ALA A 168 -7.41 12.36 -21.05
C ALA A 168 -8.04 13.39 -22.00
N GLN A 169 -9.33 13.25 -22.33
CA GLN A 169 -10.08 14.14 -23.22
C GLN A 169 -10.79 15.28 -22.47
N SER A 170 -10.78 15.26 -21.13
CA SER A 170 -11.49 16.26 -20.33
C SER A 170 -10.99 17.67 -20.59
N LEU A 171 -11.93 18.62 -20.72
CA LEU A 171 -11.63 20.04 -20.79
C LEU A 171 -10.93 20.55 -19.52
N ALA A 172 -11.20 19.91 -18.38
CA ALA A 172 -10.58 20.22 -17.10
C ALA A 172 -9.18 19.61 -16.92
N PHE A 173 -8.65 18.84 -17.89
CA PHE A 173 -7.37 18.14 -17.77
C PHE A 173 -6.22 19.07 -17.36
N LYS A 174 -6.09 20.23 -18.02
CA LYS A 174 -5.03 21.21 -17.69
C LYS A 174 -5.16 21.69 -16.25
N GLN A 175 -6.37 22.02 -15.81
CA GLN A 175 -6.61 22.47 -14.45
C GLN A 175 -6.27 21.37 -13.41
N LEU A 176 -6.60 20.11 -13.68
CA LEU A 176 -6.22 18.98 -12.82
C LEU A 176 -4.70 18.84 -12.70
N ILE A 177 -3.97 19.01 -13.79
CA ILE A 177 -2.50 18.96 -13.79
C ILE A 177 -1.90 20.13 -13.01
N GLU A 178 -2.43 21.34 -13.19
CA GLU A 178 -2.00 22.52 -12.43
C GLU A 178 -2.23 22.35 -10.92
N GLN A 179 -3.40 21.88 -10.52
CA GLN A 179 -3.72 21.58 -9.12
C GLN A 179 -2.77 20.52 -8.54
N LYS A 180 -2.52 19.44 -9.30
CA LYS A 180 -1.58 18.39 -8.89
C LYS A 180 -0.17 18.93 -8.67
N ARG A 181 0.33 19.75 -9.59
CA ARG A 181 1.66 20.37 -9.48
C ARG A 181 1.74 21.29 -8.26
N PHE A 182 0.74 22.15 -8.10
CA PHE A 182 0.66 23.06 -6.98
C PHE A 182 0.65 22.29 -5.65
N GLN A 183 -0.24 21.30 -5.51
CA GLN A 183 -0.31 20.48 -4.29
C GLN A 183 1.00 19.75 -4.00
N ARG A 184 1.66 19.16 -5.02
CA ARG A 184 2.95 18.48 -4.83
C ARG A 184 4.04 19.47 -4.38
N GLN A 185 4.03 20.68 -4.91
CA GLN A 185 4.97 21.74 -4.53
C GLN A 185 4.76 22.20 -3.08
N GLU A 186 3.51 22.43 -2.68
CA GLU A 186 3.15 22.77 -1.30
C GLU A 186 3.58 21.68 -0.31
N ASP A 187 3.30 20.43 -0.64
CA ASP A 187 3.70 19.30 0.19
C ASP A 187 5.22 19.22 0.35
N GLU A 188 5.98 19.45 -0.73
CA GLU A 188 7.44 19.42 -0.71
C GLU A 188 8.03 20.55 0.14
N GLN A 189 7.40 21.73 0.15
CA GLN A 189 7.79 22.85 1.00
C GLN A 189 7.52 22.58 2.47
N GLN A 190 6.41 21.91 2.80
CA GLN A 190 6.09 21.56 4.18
C GLN A 190 7.02 20.46 4.71
N LYS A 191 7.21 19.39 3.96
CA LYS A 191 8.12 18.29 4.27
C LYS A 191 8.50 17.55 2.99
N SER A 192 9.80 17.46 2.72
CA SER A 192 10.29 16.82 1.51
C SER A 192 9.96 15.31 1.48
N LEU A 193 9.74 14.76 0.29
CA LEU A 193 9.61 13.31 0.11
C LEU A 193 10.84 12.58 0.63
N GLN A 194 12.03 13.17 0.48
CA GLN A 194 13.26 12.58 1.01
C GLN A 194 13.20 12.42 2.53
N SER A 195 12.68 13.41 3.26
CA SER A 195 12.53 13.32 4.72
C SER A 195 11.60 12.17 5.15
N TYR A 196 10.48 11.98 4.44
CA TYR A 196 9.59 10.84 4.69
C TYR A 196 10.31 9.50 4.44
N ARG A 197 11.02 9.39 3.32
CA ARG A 197 11.80 8.19 2.97
C ARG A 197 12.84 7.87 4.03
N ASP A 198 13.61 8.86 4.46
CA ASP A 198 14.71 8.69 5.43
C ASP A 198 14.17 8.23 6.79
N GLU A 199 13.09 8.82 7.27
CA GLU A 199 12.44 8.43 8.53
C GLU A 199 11.90 6.99 8.47
N GLU A 200 11.21 6.62 7.39
CA GLU A 200 10.71 5.26 7.20
C GLU A 200 11.86 4.24 7.10
N LEU A 201 12.87 4.54 6.29
CA LEU A 201 14.03 3.67 6.10
C LEU A 201 14.87 3.53 7.38
N GLN A 202 14.98 4.57 8.20
CA GLN A 202 15.65 4.48 9.51
C GLN A 202 14.95 3.43 10.40
N ARG A 203 13.62 3.40 10.42
CA ARG A 203 12.84 2.39 11.13
C ARG A 203 13.00 1.00 10.52
N MET A 204 12.95 0.91 9.19
CA MET A 204 13.14 -0.35 8.48
C MET A 204 14.55 -0.93 8.68
N LYS A 205 15.57 -0.08 8.82
CA LYS A 205 16.93 -0.51 9.13
C LYS A 205 17.01 -1.25 10.46
N LEU A 206 16.27 -0.79 11.48
CA LEU A 206 16.17 -1.51 12.76
C LEU A 206 15.49 -2.87 12.61
N ASN A 207 14.48 -2.99 11.75
CA ASN A 207 13.83 -4.27 11.48
C ASN A 207 14.74 -5.27 10.75
N PHE A 208 15.59 -4.79 9.83
CA PHE A 208 16.44 -5.67 9.00
C PHE A 208 17.77 -6.00 9.64
N TYR A 209 18.35 -5.10 10.44
CA TYR A 209 19.71 -5.22 10.98
C TYR A 209 19.78 -5.12 12.50
N GLY A 210 18.66 -4.81 13.18
CA GLY A 210 18.62 -4.69 14.63
C GLY A 210 18.66 -6.04 15.36
N PHE A 211 18.69 -5.99 16.68
CA PHE A 211 18.71 -7.17 17.54
C PHE A 211 17.40 -7.98 17.54
N ASP A 212 16.29 -7.36 17.19
CA ASP A 212 14.98 -8.04 17.14
C ASP A 212 14.89 -8.92 15.88
N PRO A 213 14.89 -10.25 15.99
CA PRO A 213 14.82 -11.16 14.87
C PRO A 213 13.41 -11.34 14.30
N SER A 214 12.41 -10.65 14.85
CA SER A 214 10.99 -10.90 14.55
C SER A 214 10.67 -10.88 13.06
N TYR A 215 11.26 -9.94 12.31
CA TYR A 215 11.11 -9.91 10.86
C TYR A 215 11.68 -11.16 10.18
N HIS A 216 12.90 -11.54 10.53
CA HIS A 216 13.58 -12.68 9.90
C HIS A 216 12.86 -13.99 10.18
N VAL A 217 12.36 -14.17 11.41
CA VAL A 217 11.56 -15.33 11.82
C VAL A 217 10.23 -15.35 11.07
N ALA A 218 9.52 -14.22 11.04
CA ALA A 218 8.23 -14.12 10.35
C ALA A 218 8.37 -14.37 8.84
N ARG A 219 9.40 -13.82 8.19
CA ARG A 219 9.71 -14.04 6.78
C ARG A 219 9.99 -15.53 6.51
N TYR A 220 10.90 -16.14 7.28
CA TYR A 220 11.23 -17.57 7.18
C TYR A 220 9.96 -18.43 7.28
N ASN A 221 9.18 -18.23 8.33
CA ASN A 221 7.95 -18.98 8.57
C ASN A 221 6.94 -18.80 7.43
N PHE A 222 6.82 -17.59 6.89
CA PHE A 222 5.94 -17.32 5.76
C PHE A 222 6.37 -18.06 4.48
N VAL A 223 7.65 -17.98 4.14
CA VAL A 223 8.19 -18.59 2.91
C VAL A 223 8.16 -20.11 3.01
N HIS A 224 8.59 -20.67 4.14
CA HIS A 224 8.65 -22.13 4.36
C HIS A 224 7.33 -22.73 4.83
N LYS A 225 6.24 -21.93 4.89
CA LYS A 225 4.90 -22.38 5.28
C LYS A 225 4.87 -23.05 6.66
N VAL A 226 5.71 -22.54 7.58
CA VAL A 226 5.72 -23.05 8.96
C VAL A 226 4.40 -22.68 9.63
N PRO A 227 3.61 -23.66 10.14
CA PRO A 227 2.33 -23.38 10.75
C PRO A 227 2.48 -22.54 12.00
N HIS A 228 1.71 -21.46 12.10
CA HIS A 228 1.55 -20.70 13.32
C HIS A 228 0.27 -21.14 14.03
N GLY A 229 0.40 -21.96 15.04
CA GLY A 229 -0.71 -22.42 15.86
C GLY A 229 -1.30 -21.36 16.80
N TRP A 230 -0.89 -20.10 16.64
CA TRP A 230 -1.29 -19.03 17.56
C TRP A 230 -2.27 -18.06 16.92
N THR A 231 -3.51 -18.10 17.38
CA THR A 231 -4.52 -17.11 17.04
C THR A 231 -4.52 -16.04 18.12
N PRO A 232 -4.36 -14.75 17.80
CA PRO A 232 -4.44 -13.68 18.77
C PRO A 232 -5.74 -13.75 19.60
N ARG A 233 -5.70 -13.43 20.89
CA ARG A 233 -6.84 -13.55 21.81
C ARG A 233 -8.08 -12.79 21.32
N TYR A 234 -7.91 -11.63 20.71
CA TYR A 234 -9.02 -10.84 20.19
C TYR A 234 -9.76 -11.50 19.01
N LEU A 235 -9.11 -12.43 18.31
CA LEU A 235 -9.73 -13.26 17.27
C LEU A 235 -10.22 -14.61 17.83
N ALA A 236 -9.58 -15.10 18.90
CA ALA A 236 -9.87 -16.37 19.54
C ALA A 236 -10.78 -16.18 20.77
N ARG A 237 -11.92 -15.54 20.61
CA ARG A 237 -12.87 -15.24 21.70
C ARG A 237 -13.27 -16.46 22.53
N HIS A 238 -13.29 -17.66 21.93
CA HIS A 238 -13.54 -18.94 22.61
C HIS A 238 -12.47 -19.29 23.67
N ARG A 239 -11.29 -18.63 23.64
CA ARG A 239 -10.20 -18.81 24.62
C ARG A 239 -10.30 -17.83 25.81
N CYS A 240 -11.23 -16.90 25.78
CA CYS A 240 -11.48 -16.02 26.92
C CYS A 240 -12.21 -16.86 27.98
N LEU A 241 -11.54 -17.10 29.13
CA LEU A 241 -12.17 -17.79 30.25
C LEU A 241 -13.35 -16.92 30.76
N LYS A 242 -14.51 -17.55 30.98
CA LYS A 242 -15.76 -16.91 31.40
C LYS A 242 -15.69 -16.07 32.71
N GLY A 243 -14.54 -15.83 33.28
CA GLY A 243 -14.35 -15.04 34.49
C GLY A 243 -13.70 -13.66 34.30
N GLN A 244 -13.34 -13.28 33.04
CA GLN A 244 -12.74 -11.97 32.75
C GLN A 244 -13.67 -10.97 32.07
N ALA A 245 -14.86 -11.39 31.64
CA ALA A 245 -15.84 -10.52 30.98
C ALA A 245 -16.62 -9.60 31.93
N SER A 246 -16.44 -9.72 33.25
CA SER A 246 -17.21 -8.94 34.27
C SER A 246 -16.40 -7.88 35.01
N ARG A 247 -15.21 -7.49 34.51
CA ARG A 247 -14.38 -6.46 35.16
C ARG A 247 -14.14 -5.19 34.36
N GLU A 248 -14.69 -5.08 33.15
CA GLU A 248 -14.53 -3.86 32.32
C GLU A 248 -15.79 -2.97 32.25
N ASP A 249 -16.92 -3.39 32.86
CA ASP A 249 -18.16 -2.58 32.83
C ASP A 249 -18.43 -1.81 34.16
N ASP A 250 -17.52 -1.83 35.16
CA ASP A 250 -17.70 -1.13 36.45
C ASP A 250 -16.65 -0.04 36.72
N SER A 251 -16.16 0.64 35.69
CA SER A 251 -15.45 1.91 35.87
C SER A 251 -15.90 2.93 34.82
N SER A 252 -17.02 3.57 35.19
CA SER A 252 -17.51 4.82 34.60
C SER A 252 -16.52 5.95 34.80
#